data_a7e6828b196d23fd8410bc9fba9ef7e6
#
_entry.id   a7e6828b196d23fd8410bc9fba9ef7e6
#
_cell.length_a   1.000
_cell.length_b   1.000
_cell.length_c   1.000
_cell.angle_alpha   90.00
_cell.angle_beta   90.00
_cell.angle_gamma   90.00
#
_symmetry.space_group_name_H-M   'P 1'
#
loop_
_entity.id
_entity.type
_entity.pdbx_description
1 polymer ?
#
loop_
_entity_poly.entity_id
_entity_poly.type
_entity_poly.pdbx_seq_one_letter_code
_entity_poly.pdbx_strand_id
1 'polypeptide(L)'
;MTVTVTQNLEGLKVSVSSFLVNKFGFSDEDRTPLTFTVTAAEAWTAQSDGWLTPSPASGDAGQTEVTLTVGENTTGAPRNGEVKILTSLTGLETVVRVAQNAKNSLFDDDGKEVGYVYYDEPFDWTSKFKGADCVGEHTQKGAVNIYTEVNKDQYVVDKAFSDAGLTDFNPDLRTIYACSDYLKMGAGDKQTGIILPALAIPEGQATDIELTFVAASNIGGDGTGKPDAVTVTVAILEGPGSINGDQGKESEPMTPGEHWEWTPMSVKLYGITGETRVVIRSTQQGLSGYYRWYLDNVKMTKIAAE
;
A
#
# COMPACT_ATOMS: atom_id res chain seq x y z
N MET A 1 15.35 -42.34 51.29
CA MET A 1 15.73 -42.51 49.90
C MET A 1 15.38 -41.19 49.20
N THR A 2 16.37 -40.36 48.91
CA THR A 2 16.18 -39.05 48.30
C THR A 2 16.37 -39.26 46.79
N VAL A 3 15.33 -39.04 45.99
CA VAL A 3 15.41 -39.09 44.53
C VAL A 3 15.72 -37.67 44.07
N THR A 4 16.95 -37.44 43.63
CA THR A 4 17.33 -36.18 42.96
C THR A 4 16.93 -36.31 41.48
N VAL A 5 15.90 -35.59 41.08
CA VAL A 5 15.56 -35.44 39.65
C VAL A 5 16.41 -34.30 39.12
N THR A 6 17.45 -34.61 38.37
CA THR A 6 18.22 -33.61 37.63
C THR A 6 17.51 -33.38 36.32
N GLN A 7 16.73 -32.30 36.18
CA GLN A 7 16.28 -31.81 34.88
C GLN A 7 17.50 -31.12 34.22
N ASN A 8 18.02 -31.74 33.19
CA ASN A 8 18.94 -31.07 32.27
C ASN A 8 18.15 -30.05 31.43
N LEU A 9 17.99 -28.85 31.95
CA LEU A 9 17.67 -27.69 31.11
C LEU A 9 18.93 -27.45 30.28
N GLU A 10 18.83 -27.53 28.96
CA GLU A 10 19.88 -26.99 28.10
C GLU A 10 20.07 -25.53 28.53
N GLY A 11 21.29 -25.19 28.96
CA GLY A 11 21.56 -24.01 29.80
C GLY A 11 21.11 -22.67 29.21
N LEU A 12 21.11 -22.53 27.88
CA LEU A 12 20.64 -21.34 27.15
C LEU A 12 20.25 -21.71 25.71
N LYS A 13 19.08 -21.25 25.25
CA LYS A 13 18.65 -21.35 23.86
C LYS A 13 17.69 -20.23 23.47
N VAL A 14 17.57 -20.00 22.17
CA VAL A 14 16.60 -19.11 21.57
C VAL A 14 15.69 -19.89 20.60
N SER A 15 14.43 -19.46 20.46
CA SER A 15 13.46 -20.11 19.57
C SER A 15 13.71 -19.80 18.10
N VAL A 16 14.35 -18.66 17.80
CA VAL A 16 14.70 -18.19 16.44
C VAL A 16 16.16 -17.78 16.45
N SER A 17 16.96 -18.27 15.51
CA SER A 17 18.40 -17.97 15.41
C SER A 17 18.73 -16.88 14.39
N SER A 18 17.79 -16.51 13.52
CA SER A 18 18.02 -15.46 12.53
C SER A 18 16.73 -14.86 12.02
N PHE A 19 16.80 -13.59 11.64
CA PHE A 19 15.77 -12.86 10.88
C PHE A 19 16.38 -12.30 9.61
N LEU A 20 15.59 -12.33 8.53
CA LEU A 20 15.81 -11.54 7.32
C LEU A 20 14.74 -10.47 7.27
N VAL A 21 15.17 -9.20 7.13
CA VAL A 21 14.26 -8.05 7.17
C VAL A 21 14.53 -7.07 6.04
N ASN A 22 13.49 -6.34 5.63
CA ASN A 22 13.59 -5.27 4.65
C ASN A 22 14.29 -4.03 5.22
N LYS A 23 14.43 -2.97 4.42
CA LYS A 23 15.01 -1.68 4.82
C LYS A 23 14.42 -1.13 6.12
N PHE A 24 13.13 -1.30 6.34
CA PHE A 24 12.41 -0.78 7.51
C PHE A 24 12.43 -1.70 8.74
N GLY A 25 13.01 -2.88 8.61
CA GLY A 25 13.16 -3.82 9.74
C GLY A 25 12.02 -4.83 9.90
N PHE A 26 11.21 -5.07 8.86
CA PHE A 26 10.12 -6.04 8.87
C PHE A 26 10.49 -7.31 8.10
N SER A 27 10.06 -8.46 8.61
CA SER A 27 10.24 -9.77 7.97
C SER A 27 9.09 -10.18 7.06
N ASP A 28 8.00 -9.42 7.08
CA ASP A 28 6.82 -9.62 6.24
C ASP A 28 6.13 -8.29 5.92
N GLU A 29 5.16 -8.33 5.02
CA GLU A 29 4.42 -7.16 4.56
C GLU A 29 3.34 -6.70 5.57
N ASP A 30 2.93 -7.58 6.48
CA ASP A 30 1.97 -7.28 7.55
C ASP A 30 2.63 -6.60 8.75
N ARG A 31 3.99 -6.49 8.71
CA ARG A 31 4.82 -5.90 9.77
C ARG A 31 4.63 -6.59 11.11
N THR A 32 4.48 -7.90 11.05
CA THR A 32 4.42 -8.71 12.26
C THR A 32 5.62 -8.43 13.14
N PRO A 33 5.43 -8.15 14.44
CA PRO A 33 6.54 -7.93 15.36
C PRO A 33 7.53 -9.09 15.35
N LEU A 34 8.81 -8.80 15.24
CA LEU A 34 9.85 -9.81 15.32
C LEU A 34 9.96 -10.28 16.78
N THR A 35 9.60 -11.53 17.04
CA THR A 35 9.67 -12.08 18.39
C THR A 35 10.49 -13.36 18.42
N PHE A 36 11.19 -13.58 19.53
CA PHE A 36 11.84 -14.84 19.85
C PHE A 36 11.77 -15.12 21.34
N THR A 37 11.80 -16.37 21.73
CA THR A 37 11.81 -16.78 23.15
C THR A 37 13.23 -17.13 23.56
N VAL A 38 13.70 -16.51 24.63
CA VAL A 38 14.92 -16.94 25.37
C VAL A 38 14.50 -17.95 26.42
N THR A 39 15.12 -19.13 26.41
CA THR A 39 14.99 -20.12 27.47
C THR A 39 16.37 -20.26 28.18
N ALA A 40 16.44 -19.90 29.44
CA ALA A 40 17.68 -19.87 30.19
C ALA A 40 17.52 -20.57 31.54
N ALA A 41 18.57 -21.23 32.02
CA ALA A 41 18.59 -21.86 33.34
C ALA A 41 18.91 -20.86 34.49
N GLU A 42 19.32 -19.66 34.13
CA GLU A 42 19.72 -18.58 35.06
C GLU A 42 19.39 -17.21 34.42
N ALA A 43 19.61 -16.14 35.20
CA ALA A 43 19.42 -14.77 34.67
C ALA A 43 20.35 -14.51 33.48
N TRP A 44 19.85 -13.71 32.53
CA TRP A 44 20.53 -13.39 31.28
C TRP A 44 20.40 -11.92 30.90
N THR A 45 21.29 -11.46 30.02
CA THR A 45 21.26 -10.13 29.41
C THR A 45 21.45 -10.23 27.90
N ALA A 46 20.89 -9.27 27.16
CA ALA A 46 21.11 -9.11 25.73
C ALA A 46 22.04 -7.93 25.45
N GLN A 47 22.98 -8.14 24.53
CA GLN A 47 23.82 -7.10 23.94
C GLN A 47 23.53 -7.08 22.41
N SER A 48 23.41 -5.91 21.83
CA SER A 48 23.06 -5.80 20.41
C SER A 48 23.77 -4.65 19.73
N ASP A 49 23.86 -4.72 18.41
CA ASP A 49 24.26 -3.58 17.59
C ASP A 49 23.27 -2.42 17.77
N GLY A 50 23.77 -1.18 17.65
CA GLY A 50 22.99 0.01 18.02
C GLY A 50 21.71 0.26 17.22
N TRP A 51 21.49 -0.48 16.13
CA TRP A 51 20.27 -0.45 15.33
C TRP A 51 19.31 -1.62 15.61
N LEU A 52 19.66 -2.49 16.58
CA LEU A 52 18.84 -3.59 17.08
C LEU A 52 18.46 -3.33 18.54
N THR A 53 17.17 -3.37 18.85
CA THR A 53 16.68 -3.10 20.20
C THR A 53 15.82 -4.28 20.68
N PRO A 54 16.38 -5.22 21.47
CA PRO A 54 15.61 -6.28 22.13
C PRO A 54 14.83 -5.72 23.32
N SER A 55 13.60 -6.14 23.50
CA SER A 55 12.76 -5.77 24.66
C SER A 55 11.94 -6.97 25.15
N PRO A 56 12.16 -7.44 26.41
CA PRO A 56 13.17 -6.97 27.40
C PRO A 56 14.61 -7.31 26.98
N ALA A 57 15.56 -6.50 27.40
CA ALA A 57 17.00 -6.73 27.20
C ALA A 57 17.65 -7.59 28.28
N SER A 58 16.88 -8.16 29.21
CA SER A 58 17.32 -9.08 30.26
C SER A 58 16.13 -9.87 30.79
N GLY A 59 16.40 -10.97 31.45
CA GLY A 59 15.40 -11.78 32.13
C GLY A 59 15.98 -12.71 33.16
N ASP A 60 15.11 -13.30 34.00
CA ASP A 60 15.45 -14.33 34.96
C ASP A 60 15.49 -15.71 34.29
N ALA A 61 15.83 -16.74 35.12
CA ALA A 61 15.72 -18.14 34.71
C ALA A 61 14.29 -18.48 34.27
N GLY A 62 14.15 -19.25 33.18
CA GLY A 62 12.88 -19.64 32.62
C GLY A 62 12.76 -19.27 31.14
N GLN A 63 11.53 -19.01 30.68
CA GLN A 63 11.22 -18.58 29.34
C GLN A 63 10.79 -17.11 29.34
N THR A 64 11.38 -16.33 28.44
CA THR A 64 11.04 -14.92 28.24
C THR A 64 10.88 -14.66 26.78
N GLU A 65 9.72 -14.12 26.37
CA GLU A 65 9.51 -13.60 25.02
C GLU A 65 10.18 -12.24 24.88
N VAL A 66 10.93 -12.07 23.81
CA VAL A 66 11.65 -10.84 23.46
C VAL A 66 11.14 -10.34 22.14
N THR A 67 10.69 -9.09 22.10
CA THR A 67 10.40 -8.37 20.86
C THR A 67 11.66 -7.66 20.37
N LEU A 68 12.01 -7.82 19.11
CA LEU A 68 13.15 -7.17 18.50
C LEU A 68 12.69 -6.04 17.58
N THR A 69 13.04 -4.81 17.93
CA THR A 69 12.88 -3.65 17.04
C THR A 69 14.15 -3.47 16.22
N VAL A 70 14.01 -3.35 14.91
CA VAL A 70 15.10 -3.14 13.96
C VAL A 70 14.98 -1.73 13.38
N GLY A 71 16.03 -0.92 13.55
CA GLY A 71 16.08 0.44 13.03
C GLY A 71 16.19 0.47 11.49
N GLU A 72 15.67 1.51 10.86
CA GLU A 72 15.73 1.70 9.41
C GLU A 72 17.18 1.65 8.90
N ASN A 73 17.37 0.99 7.76
CA ASN A 73 18.65 0.96 7.05
C ASN A 73 18.75 2.11 6.06
N THR A 74 19.39 3.18 6.45
CA THR A 74 19.62 4.37 5.61
C THR A 74 20.96 4.35 4.88
N THR A 75 21.70 3.24 4.92
CA THR A 75 23.08 3.18 4.36
C THR A 75 23.12 2.95 2.85
N GLY A 76 21.98 2.56 2.24
CA GLY A 76 21.89 2.20 0.83
C GLY A 76 22.52 0.83 0.48
N ALA A 77 23.03 0.08 1.47
CA ALA A 77 23.60 -1.26 1.29
C ALA A 77 23.06 -2.23 2.35
N PRO A 78 22.95 -3.54 2.05
CA PRO A 78 22.60 -4.54 3.05
C PRO A 78 23.56 -4.52 4.24
N ARG A 79 23.03 -4.80 5.42
CA ARG A 79 23.84 -4.92 6.66
C ARG A 79 23.46 -6.14 7.48
N ASN A 80 24.40 -6.60 8.30
CA ASN A 80 24.17 -7.69 9.24
C ASN A 80 24.43 -7.21 10.65
N GLY A 81 23.71 -7.76 11.62
CA GLY A 81 23.88 -7.48 13.03
C GLY A 81 23.51 -8.67 13.89
N GLU A 82 23.80 -8.55 15.17
CA GLU A 82 23.63 -9.63 16.14
C GLU A 82 22.99 -9.12 17.43
N VAL A 83 22.12 -9.96 18.00
CA VAL A 83 21.71 -9.88 19.40
C VAL A 83 22.35 -11.05 20.14
N LYS A 84 23.29 -10.78 21.04
CA LYS A 84 23.97 -11.76 21.89
C LYS A 84 23.24 -11.89 23.19
N ILE A 85 22.88 -13.09 23.56
CA ILE A 85 22.26 -13.42 24.83
C ILE A 85 23.31 -14.11 25.67
N LEU A 86 23.60 -13.55 26.85
CA LEU A 86 24.63 -14.06 27.81
C LEU A 86 23.99 -14.38 29.14
N THR A 87 24.32 -15.52 29.70
CA THR A 87 23.94 -15.88 31.08
C THR A 87 24.89 -15.28 32.10
N SER A 88 24.37 -14.94 33.28
CA SER A 88 25.07 -14.12 34.28
C SER A 88 26.11 -14.89 35.09
N LEU A 89 25.91 -16.20 35.31
CA LEU A 89 26.79 -17.00 36.19
C LEU A 89 27.73 -17.90 35.39
N THR A 90 27.21 -18.62 34.40
CA THR A 90 27.96 -19.59 33.60
C THR A 90 28.63 -18.97 32.37
N GLY A 91 28.21 -17.78 31.94
CA GLY A 91 28.75 -17.12 30.76
C GLY A 91 28.41 -17.83 29.44
N LEU A 92 27.33 -18.64 29.41
CA LEU A 92 26.85 -19.23 28.16
C LEU A 92 26.36 -18.13 27.22
N GLU A 93 26.67 -18.31 25.96
CA GLU A 93 26.30 -17.36 24.91
C GLU A 93 25.47 -18.04 23.83
N THR A 94 24.42 -17.35 23.32
CA THR A 94 23.73 -17.66 22.08
C THR A 94 23.45 -16.38 21.29
N VAL A 95 23.24 -16.49 20.00
CA VAL A 95 23.13 -15.32 19.11
C VAL A 95 21.90 -15.43 18.24
N VAL A 96 21.16 -14.33 18.14
CA VAL A 96 20.15 -14.10 17.10
C VAL A 96 20.74 -13.16 16.06
N ARG A 97 20.84 -13.61 14.80
CA ARG A 97 21.39 -12.84 13.69
C ARG A 97 20.28 -12.09 12.95
N VAL A 98 20.59 -10.90 12.50
CA VAL A 98 19.68 -10.10 11.66
C VAL A 98 20.40 -9.72 10.38
N ALA A 99 19.88 -10.18 9.25
CA ALA A 99 20.25 -9.69 7.93
C ALA A 99 19.22 -8.67 7.48
N GLN A 100 19.64 -7.42 7.27
CA GLN A 100 18.76 -6.35 6.80
C GLN A 100 19.18 -5.90 5.41
N ASN A 101 18.27 -5.99 4.44
CA ASN A 101 18.55 -5.47 3.12
C ASN A 101 18.33 -3.95 3.04
N ALA A 102 18.73 -3.35 1.92
CA ALA A 102 18.57 -1.91 1.69
C ALA A 102 17.32 -1.59 0.83
N LYS A 103 16.50 -2.59 0.52
CA LYS A 103 15.30 -2.47 -0.30
C LYS A 103 14.05 -2.35 0.56
N ASN A 104 13.02 -1.70 0.04
CA ASN A 104 11.74 -1.56 0.70
C ASN A 104 10.99 -2.90 0.85
N SER A 105 11.25 -3.86 -0.03
CA SER A 105 10.66 -5.20 -0.03
C SER A 105 11.72 -6.30 0.13
N LEU A 106 11.29 -7.47 0.61
CA LEU A 106 12.09 -8.71 0.62
C LEU A 106 12.00 -9.49 -0.70
N PHE A 107 11.07 -9.10 -1.57
CA PHE A 107 10.93 -9.71 -2.89
C PHE A 107 12.07 -9.29 -3.82
N ASP A 108 12.35 -10.12 -4.80
CA ASP A 108 13.28 -9.78 -5.88
C ASP A 108 12.66 -8.70 -6.79
N ASP A 109 13.53 -7.89 -7.42
CA ASP A 109 13.09 -6.93 -8.43
C ASP A 109 12.51 -7.66 -9.65
N ASP A 110 11.46 -7.12 -10.26
CA ASP A 110 10.79 -7.72 -11.40
C ASP A 110 11.58 -7.67 -12.73
N GLY A 111 12.77 -7.10 -12.71
CA GLY A 111 13.69 -7.03 -13.84
C GLY A 111 13.30 -6.07 -14.97
N LYS A 112 12.23 -5.29 -14.80
CA LYS A 112 11.88 -4.24 -15.77
C LYS A 112 12.78 -3.03 -15.61
N GLU A 113 12.99 -2.28 -16.68
CA GLU A 113 13.74 -1.04 -16.61
C GLU A 113 12.93 0.09 -15.98
N VAL A 114 13.62 1.03 -15.32
CA VAL A 114 13.01 2.28 -14.85
C VAL A 114 12.36 3.02 -16.02
N GLY A 115 11.13 3.48 -15.82
CA GLY A 115 10.31 4.07 -16.88
C GLY A 115 9.39 3.06 -17.60
N TYR A 116 9.47 1.76 -17.26
CA TYR A 116 8.51 0.79 -17.77
C TYR A 116 7.08 1.15 -17.30
N VAL A 117 6.14 1.18 -18.25
CA VAL A 117 4.74 1.51 -17.99
C VAL A 117 3.96 0.22 -17.81
N TYR A 118 3.44 0.00 -16.61
CA TYR A 118 2.60 -1.15 -16.28
C TYR A 118 1.16 -0.95 -16.64
N TYR A 119 0.68 0.28 -16.51
CA TYR A 119 -0.70 0.65 -16.78
C TYR A 119 -0.76 2.09 -17.28
N ASP A 120 -1.58 2.32 -18.30
CA ASP A 120 -1.82 3.65 -18.88
C ASP A 120 -3.28 3.73 -19.35
N GLU A 121 -4.08 4.52 -18.64
CA GLU A 121 -5.52 4.64 -18.89
C GLU A 121 -5.90 6.12 -19.10
N PRO A 122 -6.02 6.54 -20.36
CA PRO A 122 -6.42 7.90 -20.71
C PRO A 122 -7.94 8.08 -20.80
N PHE A 123 -8.73 7.06 -20.50
CA PHE A 123 -10.19 7.04 -20.57
C PHE A 123 -10.82 7.38 -21.94
N ASP A 124 -10.08 7.33 -23.05
CA ASP A 124 -10.56 7.63 -24.41
C ASP A 124 -11.82 6.85 -24.80
N TRP A 125 -11.97 5.65 -24.23
CA TRP A 125 -13.13 4.79 -24.49
C TRP A 125 -14.46 5.39 -23.98
N THR A 126 -14.42 6.28 -22.98
CA THR A 126 -15.63 6.87 -22.39
C THR A 126 -16.38 7.72 -23.38
N SER A 127 -15.70 8.37 -24.31
CA SER A 127 -16.30 9.18 -25.38
C SER A 127 -17.22 8.41 -26.32
N LYS A 128 -17.12 7.08 -26.40
CA LYS A 128 -18.03 6.23 -27.18
C LYS A 128 -19.44 6.18 -26.59
N PHE A 129 -19.58 6.45 -25.30
CA PHE A 129 -20.81 6.30 -24.55
C PHE A 129 -21.46 7.62 -24.18
N LYS A 130 -20.72 8.72 -24.26
CA LYS A 130 -21.26 10.03 -23.92
C LYS A 130 -22.50 10.36 -24.73
N GLY A 131 -23.49 10.96 -24.08
CA GLY A 131 -24.63 11.54 -24.79
C GLY A 131 -24.22 12.76 -25.63
N ALA A 132 -25.05 13.12 -26.62
CA ALA A 132 -24.80 14.26 -27.52
C ALA A 132 -24.55 15.59 -26.78
N ASP A 133 -25.09 15.72 -25.55
CA ASP A 133 -24.95 16.90 -24.71
C ASP A 133 -23.68 16.90 -23.86
N CYS A 134 -22.92 15.81 -23.82
CA CYS A 134 -21.66 15.74 -23.14
C CYS A 134 -20.55 16.36 -24.00
N VAL A 135 -20.50 17.66 -24.02
CA VAL A 135 -19.60 18.45 -24.87
C VAL A 135 -18.64 19.20 -23.95
N GLY A 136 -17.34 18.90 -24.07
CA GLY A 136 -16.29 19.57 -23.31
C GLY A 136 -16.14 19.08 -21.86
N GLU A 137 -15.17 19.63 -21.20
CA GLU A 137 -14.67 19.17 -19.89
C GLU A 137 -15.60 19.49 -18.72
N HIS A 138 -16.62 20.29 -18.92
CA HIS A 138 -17.31 21.02 -17.84
C HIS A 138 -18.75 20.60 -17.63
N THR A 139 -19.24 19.59 -18.31
CA THR A 139 -20.65 19.24 -18.21
C THR A 139 -20.86 17.80 -17.73
N GLN A 140 -21.78 17.64 -16.78
CA GLN A 140 -22.33 16.33 -16.43
C GLN A 140 -23.49 15.94 -17.32
N LYS A 141 -23.96 16.86 -18.14
CA LYS A 141 -25.05 16.65 -19.05
C LYS A 141 -24.62 15.66 -20.12
N GLY A 142 -25.35 14.57 -20.24
CA GLY A 142 -24.98 13.48 -21.13
C GLY A 142 -23.94 12.48 -20.60
N ALA A 143 -23.45 12.63 -19.36
CA ALA A 143 -22.62 11.60 -18.70
C ALA A 143 -23.43 10.32 -18.53
N VAL A 144 -22.82 9.18 -18.87
CA VAL A 144 -23.50 7.88 -18.85
C VAL A 144 -22.96 7.04 -17.69
N ASN A 145 -23.88 6.62 -16.82
CA ASN A 145 -23.54 5.75 -15.70
C ASN A 145 -22.98 4.41 -16.22
N ILE A 146 -21.87 3.92 -15.68
CA ILE A 146 -21.21 2.69 -16.13
C ILE A 146 -22.11 1.45 -16.00
N TYR A 147 -23.14 1.50 -15.18
CA TYR A 147 -24.14 0.43 -15.00
C TYR A 147 -25.31 0.51 -15.98
N THR A 148 -25.26 1.45 -16.92
CA THR A 148 -26.31 1.65 -17.90
C THR A 148 -25.94 1.00 -19.22
N GLU A 149 -26.81 0.16 -19.74
CA GLU A 149 -26.69 -0.40 -21.07
C GLU A 149 -27.03 0.68 -22.10
N VAL A 150 -26.03 1.05 -22.92
CA VAL A 150 -26.18 2.15 -23.91
C VAL A 150 -26.70 1.63 -25.23
N ASN A 151 -26.26 0.45 -25.66
CA ASN A 151 -26.66 -0.19 -26.89
C ASN A 151 -26.65 -1.72 -26.70
N LYS A 152 -27.82 -2.33 -26.83
CA LYS A 152 -28.01 -3.77 -26.60
C LYS A 152 -27.26 -4.67 -27.58
N ASP A 153 -27.00 -4.14 -28.80
CA ASP A 153 -26.42 -4.91 -29.90
C ASP A 153 -24.91 -4.71 -30.03
N GLN A 154 -24.29 -3.84 -29.20
CA GLN A 154 -22.87 -3.53 -29.31
C GLN A 154 -22.16 -3.67 -27.94
N TYR A 155 -21.83 -2.57 -27.35
CA TYR A 155 -20.93 -2.52 -26.21
C TYR A 155 -21.65 -1.88 -25.01
N VAL A 156 -21.59 -2.51 -23.88
CA VAL A 156 -22.12 -1.94 -22.63
C VAL A 156 -21.00 -1.23 -21.88
N VAL A 157 -21.35 -0.16 -21.16
CA VAL A 157 -20.38 0.74 -20.52
C VAL A 157 -19.63 0.04 -19.38
N ASP A 158 -20.31 -0.82 -18.63
CA ASP A 158 -19.72 -1.63 -17.56
C ASP A 158 -18.64 -2.59 -18.08
N LYS A 159 -18.88 -3.15 -19.28
CA LYS A 159 -17.89 -3.98 -19.95
C LYS A 159 -16.64 -3.18 -20.34
N ALA A 160 -16.82 -1.98 -20.90
CA ALA A 160 -15.70 -1.11 -21.25
C ALA A 160 -14.87 -0.74 -20.01
N PHE A 161 -15.53 -0.45 -18.90
CA PHE A 161 -14.90 -0.17 -17.63
C PHE A 161 -14.10 -1.37 -17.11
N SER A 162 -14.68 -2.57 -17.17
CA SER A 162 -13.97 -3.79 -16.75
C SER A 162 -12.89 -4.23 -17.73
N ASP A 163 -13.07 -3.99 -19.04
CA ASP A 163 -12.04 -4.28 -20.07
C ASP A 163 -10.80 -3.37 -19.89
N ALA A 164 -10.99 -2.16 -19.35
CA ALA A 164 -9.90 -1.29 -18.90
C ALA A 164 -9.22 -1.79 -17.60
N GLY A 165 -9.65 -2.93 -17.04
CA GLY A 165 -9.13 -3.53 -15.82
C GLY A 165 -9.63 -2.88 -14.53
N LEU A 166 -10.59 -1.98 -14.62
CA LEU A 166 -11.10 -1.19 -13.50
C LEU A 166 -12.21 -1.90 -12.74
N THR A 167 -12.30 -1.62 -11.45
CA THR A 167 -13.41 -2.07 -10.59
C THR A 167 -13.92 -0.89 -9.77
N ASP A 168 -15.25 -0.78 -9.61
CA ASP A 168 -15.85 0.24 -8.74
C ASP A 168 -15.50 -0.07 -7.27
N PHE A 169 -14.96 0.91 -6.58
CA PHE A 169 -14.64 0.79 -5.16
C PHE A 169 -15.89 0.61 -4.28
N ASN A 170 -17.02 1.20 -4.69
CA ASN A 170 -18.28 1.13 -3.94
C ASN A 170 -19.48 0.85 -4.87
N PRO A 171 -19.59 -0.40 -5.39
CA PRO A 171 -20.53 -0.74 -6.45
C PRO A 171 -22.01 -0.60 -6.04
N ASP A 172 -22.32 -0.66 -4.75
CA ASP A 172 -23.69 -0.47 -4.26
C ASP A 172 -24.21 0.95 -4.51
N LEU A 173 -23.32 1.92 -4.63
CA LEU A 173 -23.69 3.30 -4.88
C LEU A 173 -23.98 3.60 -6.35
N ARG A 174 -23.36 2.85 -7.28
CA ARG A 174 -23.55 3.00 -8.72
C ARG A 174 -23.34 4.45 -9.20
N THR A 175 -22.24 5.08 -8.79
CA THR A 175 -21.99 6.52 -8.96
C THR A 175 -20.75 6.86 -9.76
N ILE A 176 -20.39 6.00 -10.71
CA ILE A 176 -19.34 6.23 -11.70
C ILE A 176 -19.98 6.47 -13.07
N TYR A 177 -19.52 7.51 -13.77
CA TYR A 177 -20.07 7.93 -15.05
C TYR A 177 -18.97 8.13 -16.08
N ALA A 178 -19.17 7.61 -17.27
CA ALA A 178 -18.36 7.91 -18.45
C ALA A 178 -18.71 9.30 -18.98
N CYS A 179 -17.72 10.12 -19.17
CA CYS A 179 -17.82 11.47 -19.72
C CYS A 179 -17.07 11.57 -21.05
N SER A 180 -16.55 12.74 -21.40
CA SER A 180 -15.77 12.97 -22.61
C SER A 180 -14.28 12.79 -22.31
N ASP A 181 -13.79 11.55 -22.45
CA ASP A 181 -12.40 11.15 -22.19
C ASP A 181 -11.98 11.23 -20.71
N TYR A 182 -12.92 11.14 -19.78
CA TYR A 182 -12.66 11.07 -18.34
C TYR A 182 -13.82 10.40 -17.58
N LEU A 183 -13.60 10.06 -16.32
CA LEU A 183 -14.64 9.58 -15.42
C LEU A 183 -15.13 10.69 -14.48
N LYS A 184 -16.43 10.74 -14.27
CA LYS A 184 -17.02 11.46 -13.14
C LYS A 184 -17.38 10.48 -12.05
N MET A 185 -17.02 10.81 -10.82
CA MET A 185 -17.31 10.00 -9.65
C MET A 185 -18.09 10.76 -8.59
N GLY A 186 -18.96 10.04 -7.90
CA GLY A 186 -19.70 10.54 -6.76
C GLY A 186 -21.10 11.07 -7.09
N ALA A 187 -21.96 10.90 -6.10
CA ALA A 187 -23.29 11.49 -6.01
C ALA A 187 -23.58 11.81 -4.55
N GLY A 188 -23.53 13.08 -4.17
CA GLY A 188 -23.76 13.49 -2.80
C GLY A 188 -22.58 13.20 -1.87
N ASP A 189 -22.85 12.66 -0.70
CA ASP A 189 -21.98 12.52 0.47
C ASP A 189 -21.25 11.16 0.56
N LYS A 190 -21.19 10.42 -0.52
CA LYS A 190 -20.65 9.05 -0.51
C LYS A 190 -19.21 9.00 -0.97
N GLN A 191 -18.43 8.17 -0.31
CA GLN A 191 -17.07 7.84 -0.75
C GLN A 191 -17.12 7.02 -2.04
N THR A 192 -16.42 7.49 -3.06
CA THR A 192 -16.39 6.86 -4.39
C THR A 192 -14.96 6.79 -4.91
N GLY A 193 -14.70 5.85 -5.79
CA GLY A 193 -13.37 5.64 -6.35
C GLY A 193 -13.33 4.46 -7.30
N ILE A 194 -12.14 4.19 -7.80
CA ILE A 194 -11.84 3.04 -8.66
C ILE A 194 -10.69 2.22 -8.08
N ILE A 195 -10.81 0.91 -8.19
CA ILE A 195 -9.71 -0.02 -7.92
C ILE A 195 -9.02 -0.29 -9.26
N LEU A 196 -7.71 -0.09 -9.28
CA LEU A 196 -6.87 -0.29 -10.45
C LEU A 196 -6.59 -1.78 -10.68
N PRO A 197 -6.25 -2.19 -11.92
CA PRO A 197 -5.90 -3.57 -12.20
C PRO A 197 -4.65 -4.01 -11.41
N ALA A 198 -4.60 -5.30 -11.12
CA ALA A 198 -3.35 -5.91 -10.66
C ALA A 198 -2.28 -5.80 -11.73
N LEU A 199 -1.06 -5.48 -11.33
CA LEU A 199 0.05 -5.41 -12.27
C LEU A 199 0.57 -6.81 -12.62
N ALA A 200 1.07 -6.96 -13.85
CA ALA A 200 1.67 -8.20 -14.33
C ALA A 200 3.10 -8.37 -13.79
N ILE A 201 3.23 -8.50 -12.47
CA ILE A 201 4.48 -8.76 -11.76
C ILE A 201 4.53 -10.25 -11.43
N PRO A 202 5.61 -10.97 -11.78
CA PRO A 202 5.74 -12.39 -11.48
C PRO A 202 5.70 -12.68 -9.97
N GLU A 203 5.24 -13.88 -9.63
CA GLU A 203 5.25 -14.37 -8.24
C GLU A 203 6.67 -14.32 -7.65
N GLY A 204 6.79 -13.88 -6.41
CA GLY A 204 8.06 -13.72 -5.70
C GLY A 204 8.85 -12.47 -6.11
N GLN A 205 8.29 -11.62 -6.97
CA GLN A 205 8.91 -10.37 -7.39
C GLN A 205 8.06 -9.16 -6.98
N ALA A 206 8.72 -8.02 -6.82
CA ALA A 206 8.08 -6.75 -6.52
C ALA A 206 8.75 -5.62 -7.31
N THR A 207 8.06 -4.49 -7.37
CA THR A 207 8.54 -3.29 -8.03
C THR A 207 8.11 -2.03 -7.27
N ASP A 208 8.86 -0.95 -7.49
CA ASP A 208 8.49 0.38 -7.02
C ASP A 208 7.93 1.17 -8.20
N ILE A 209 6.80 1.82 -8.01
CA ILE A 209 6.13 2.59 -9.06
C ILE A 209 5.75 4.00 -8.60
N GLU A 210 5.62 4.89 -9.55
CA GLU A 210 4.89 6.13 -9.43
C GLU A 210 3.53 5.97 -10.09
N LEU A 211 2.46 6.16 -9.31
CA LEU A 211 1.10 6.30 -9.79
C LEU A 211 0.83 7.78 -10.00
N THR A 212 0.56 8.17 -11.24
CA THR A 212 0.15 9.53 -11.61
C THR A 212 -1.26 9.53 -12.15
N PHE A 213 -1.98 10.62 -11.91
CA PHE A 213 -3.30 10.89 -12.47
C PHE A 213 -3.61 12.37 -12.41
N VAL A 214 -4.67 12.79 -13.05
CA VAL A 214 -5.21 14.15 -12.88
C VAL A 214 -6.62 14.08 -12.31
N ALA A 215 -6.96 15.00 -11.42
CA ALA A 215 -8.28 15.10 -10.83
C ALA A 215 -8.79 16.54 -10.80
N ALA A 216 -10.11 16.70 -10.85
CA ALA A 216 -10.76 17.99 -10.70
C ALA A 216 -12.02 17.86 -9.84
N SER A 217 -12.35 18.89 -9.07
CA SER A 217 -13.59 18.97 -8.29
C SER A 217 -14.78 19.26 -9.22
N ASN A 218 -15.91 18.62 -8.93
CA ASN A 218 -17.15 18.95 -9.62
C ASN A 218 -17.71 20.30 -9.16
N ILE A 219 -18.34 21.01 -10.08
CA ILE A 219 -19.15 22.19 -9.78
C ILE A 219 -20.60 21.91 -10.13
N GLY A 220 -21.49 22.22 -9.18
CA GLY A 220 -22.93 22.19 -9.42
C GLY A 220 -23.44 23.40 -10.21
N GLY A 221 -24.70 23.35 -10.66
CA GLY A 221 -25.40 24.50 -11.24
C GLY A 221 -24.82 25.00 -12.55
N ASP A 222 -24.54 24.12 -13.51
CA ASP A 222 -24.00 24.46 -14.84
C ASP A 222 -22.68 25.30 -14.78
N GLY A 223 -21.85 25.04 -13.77
CA GLY A 223 -20.58 25.71 -13.60
C GLY A 223 -20.65 27.05 -12.83
N THR A 224 -21.82 27.41 -12.27
CA THR A 224 -22.00 28.64 -11.51
C THR A 224 -22.00 28.43 -10.00
N GLY A 225 -21.96 27.17 -9.56
CA GLY A 225 -21.92 26.81 -8.13
C GLY A 225 -20.52 26.96 -7.51
N LYS A 226 -20.40 26.51 -6.25
CA LYS A 226 -19.10 26.33 -5.62
C LYS A 226 -18.56 24.94 -5.97
N PRO A 227 -17.22 24.79 -6.09
CA PRO A 227 -16.62 23.48 -6.20
C PRO A 227 -17.00 22.57 -5.03
N ASP A 228 -17.18 21.30 -5.30
CA ASP A 228 -17.37 20.29 -4.26
C ASP A 228 -16.07 20.21 -3.44
N ALA A 229 -16.19 20.21 -2.12
CA ALA A 229 -15.04 20.17 -1.20
C ALA A 229 -14.52 18.72 -1.05
N VAL A 230 -14.05 18.14 -2.14
CA VAL A 230 -13.54 16.77 -2.17
C VAL A 230 -12.03 16.74 -1.94
N THR A 231 -11.56 15.71 -1.26
CA THR A 231 -10.15 15.29 -1.25
C THR A 231 -10.06 13.82 -1.68
N VAL A 232 -8.92 13.47 -2.25
CA VAL A 232 -8.68 12.15 -2.86
C VAL A 232 -7.47 11.51 -2.20
N THR A 233 -7.52 10.21 -1.94
CA THR A 233 -6.38 9.41 -1.50
C THR A 233 -6.14 8.26 -2.46
N VAL A 234 -4.89 7.77 -2.43
CA VAL A 234 -4.50 6.48 -2.98
C VAL A 234 -4.28 5.53 -1.81
N ALA A 235 -4.82 4.33 -1.89
CA ALA A 235 -4.60 3.32 -0.86
C ALA A 235 -4.30 1.94 -1.46
N ILE A 236 -3.53 1.13 -0.73
CA ILE A 236 -3.37 -0.29 -0.97
C ILE A 236 -4.45 -1.01 -0.17
N LEU A 237 -5.42 -1.62 -0.85
CA LEU A 237 -6.51 -2.36 -0.22
C LEU A 237 -6.09 -3.76 0.18
N GLU A 238 -5.30 -4.40 -0.67
CA GLU A 238 -4.88 -5.80 -0.51
C GLU A 238 -3.45 -5.97 -1.01
N GLY A 239 -2.77 -6.97 -0.48
CA GLY A 239 -1.45 -7.40 -0.92
C GLY A 239 -0.31 -6.55 -0.37
N PRO A 240 0.92 -6.94 -0.75
CA PRO A 240 2.16 -6.28 -0.33
C PRO A 240 2.30 -4.84 -0.82
N GLY A 241 3.21 -4.10 -0.19
CA GLY A 241 3.64 -2.77 -0.58
C GLY A 241 3.32 -1.69 0.45
N SER A 242 3.87 -0.50 0.22
CA SER A 242 3.67 0.69 1.06
C SER A 242 3.55 1.95 0.20
N ILE A 243 3.11 3.04 0.80
CA ILE A 243 2.89 4.32 0.11
C ILE A 243 3.88 5.37 0.62
N ASN A 244 4.47 6.12 -0.31
CA ASN A 244 5.38 7.26 -0.07
C ASN A 244 6.54 6.96 0.90
N GLY A 245 6.97 5.69 0.99
CA GLY A 245 8.04 5.27 1.89
C GLY A 245 7.70 5.24 3.38
N ASP A 246 6.51 5.67 3.77
CA ASP A 246 6.08 5.79 5.17
C ASP A 246 5.57 4.48 5.77
N GLN A 247 5.71 3.38 5.06
CA GLN A 247 5.17 2.08 5.50
C GLN A 247 3.64 2.07 5.66
N GLY A 248 2.98 3.16 5.30
CA GLY A 248 1.52 3.29 5.28
C GLY A 248 0.89 2.59 4.09
N LYS A 249 -0.37 2.27 4.21
CA LYS A 249 -1.19 1.73 3.12
C LYS A 249 -2.07 2.78 2.46
N GLU A 250 -2.04 4.03 2.92
CA GLU A 250 -2.84 5.14 2.38
C GLU A 250 -2.01 6.43 2.32
N SER A 251 -2.20 7.19 1.25
CA SER A 251 -1.55 8.49 1.07
C SER A 251 -2.20 9.56 1.92
N GLU A 252 -1.48 10.67 2.15
CA GLU A 252 -2.12 11.90 2.62
C GLU A 252 -3.23 12.34 1.64
N PRO A 253 -4.29 12.98 2.15
CA PRO A 253 -5.35 13.53 1.30
C PRO A 253 -4.83 14.60 0.34
N MET A 254 -5.13 14.47 -0.94
CA MET A 254 -4.82 15.43 -2.00
C MET A 254 -6.09 16.18 -2.41
N THR A 255 -5.99 17.49 -2.59
CA THR A 255 -7.13 18.31 -2.99
C THR A 255 -7.11 18.52 -4.50
N PRO A 256 -8.13 18.05 -5.26
CA PRO A 256 -8.31 18.40 -6.65
C PRO A 256 -8.46 19.92 -6.82
N GLY A 257 -7.99 20.45 -7.95
CA GLY A 257 -8.10 21.88 -8.25
C GLY A 257 -9.51 22.40 -8.15
N GLU A 258 -9.60 23.67 -7.85
CA GLU A 258 -10.87 24.38 -7.91
C GLU A 258 -11.34 24.41 -9.35
N HIS A 259 -12.62 24.33 -9.57
CA HIS A 259 -13.31 24.56 -10.82
C HIS A 259 -12.57 24.13 -12.11
N TRP A 260 -12.67 22.85 -12.48
CA TRP A 260 -12.18 22.35 -13.78
C TRP A 260 -10.67 22.49 -14.05
N GLU A 261 -9.91 22.85 -13.06
CA GLU A 261 -8.47 22.73 -13.15
C GLU A 261 -8.08 21.27 -12.91
N TRP A 262 -7.71 20.60 -13.97
CA TRP A 262 -7.07 19.29 -13.87
C TRP A 262 -5.77 19.41 -13.08
N THR A 263 -5.79 18.92 -11.86
CA THR A 263 -4.65 18.97 -10.96
C THR A 263 -3.86 17.68 -11.07
N PRO A 264 -2.58 17.72 -11.51
CA PRO A 264 -1.70 16.57 -11.48
C PRO A 264 -1.49 16.07 -10.05
N MET A 265 -1.62 14.76 -9.87
CA MET A 265 -1.38 14.05 -8.62
C MET A 265 -0.40 12.92 -8.84
N SER A 266 0.45 12.69 -7.85
CA SER A 266 1.43 11.62 -7.89
C SER A 266 1.57 10.97 -6.51
N VAL A 267 1.67 9.64 -6.50
CA VAL A 267 1.91 8.85 -5.30
C VAL A 267 2.92 7.76 -5.64
N LYS A 268 3.96 7.63 -4.83
CA LYS A 268 4.92 6.53 -4.95
C LYS A 268 4.43 5.32 -4.14
N LEU A 269 4.49 4.16 -4.77
CA LEU A 269 4.16 2.87 -4.18
C LEU A 269 5.41 2.00 -4.24
N TYR A 270 5.77 1.40 -3.12
CA TYR A 270 6.98 0.63 -2.94
C TYR A 270 6.68 -0.82 -2.64
N GLY A 271 7.48 -1.72 -3.21
CA GLY A 271 7.39 -3.15 -2.95
C GLY A 271 6.06 -3.78 -3.36
N ILE A 272 5.39 -3.23 -4.38
CA ILE A 272 4.12 -3.80 -4.86
C ILE A 272 4.36 -5.05 -5.72
N THR A 273 3.41 -5.97 -5.66
CA THR A 273 3.44 -7.26 -6.36
C THR A 273 2.24 -7.43 -7.27
N GLY A 274 2.14 -8.56 -7.96
CA GLY A 274 0.97 -8.93 -8.73
C GLY A 274 -0.30 -9.14 -7.89
N GLU A 275 -0.18 -9.26 -6.57
CA GLU A 275 -1.31 -9.40 -5.64
C GLU A 275 -1.81 -8.05 -5.11
N THR A 276 -1.04 -6.99 -5.30
CA THR A 276 -1.38 -5.66 -4.77
C THR A 276 -2.58 -5.07 -5.49
N ARG A 277 -3.55 -4.58 -4.71
CA ARG A 277 -4.75 -3.89 -5.20
C ARG A 277 -4.73 -2.44 -4.74
N VAL A 278 -4.65 -1.53 -5.70
CA VAL A 278 -4.56 -0.09 -5.45
C VAL A 278 -5.90 0.57 -5.76
N VAL A 279 -6.33 1.48 -4.92
CA VAL A 279 -7.54 2.29 -5.11
C VAL A 279 -7.20 3.77 -5.16
N ILE A 280 -7.86 4.50 -6.05
CA ILE A 280 -7.95 5.97 -6.02
C ILE A 280 -9.38 6.29 -5.58
N ARG A 281 -9.53 7.01 -4.46
CA ARG A 281 -10.85 7.25 -3.86
C ARG A 281 -10.96 8.60 -3.18
N SER A 282 -12.20 9.13 -3.07
CA SER A 282 -12.47 10.28 -2.21
C SER A 282 -12.39 9.90 -0.74
N THR A 283 -12.02 10.86 0.13
CA THR A 283 -11.86 10.62 1.57
C THR A 283 -13.15 10.82 2.36
N GLN A 284 -14.09 11.61 1.85
CA GLN A 284 -15.29 12.01 2.60
C GLN A 284 -16.31 10.89 2.70
N GLN A 285 -16.84 10.73 3.89
CA GLN A 285 -17.91 9.79 4.21
C GLN A 285 -18.92 10.43 5.16
N GLY A 286 -20.20 10.31 4.85
CA GLY A 286 -21.29 10.59 5.79
C GLY A 286 -21.44 12.05 6.23
N LEU A 287 -20.77 12.97 5.60
CA LEU A 287 -20.92 14.41 5.86
C LEU A 287 -21.99 14.99 4.93
N SER A 288 -22.73 15.99 5.40
CA SER A 288 -23.66 16.73 4.54
C SER A 288 -22.87 17.54 3.51
N GLY A 289 -23.09 17.28 2.22
CA GLY A 289 -22.40 17.99 1.15
C GLY A 289 -22.39 17.20 -0.16
N TYR A 290 -21.64 17.73 -1.10
CA TYR A 290 -21.40 17.07 -2.37
C TYR A 290 -19.89 16.85 -2.50
N TYR A 291 -19.49 15.61 -2.81
CA TYR A 291 -18.08 15.19 -2.92
C TYR A 291 -17.88 14.49 -4.25
N ARG A 292 -18.30 15.16 -5.32
CA ARG A 292 -18.19 14.68 -6.70
C ARG A 292 -16.88 15.19 -7.29
N TRP A 293 -16.25 14.37 -8.09
CA TRP A 293 -14.97 14.68 -8.69
C TRP A 293 -14.79 13.98 -10.03
N TYR A 294 -13.76 14.38 -10.74
CA TYR A 294 -13.38 13.86 -12.04
C TYR A 294 -11.99 13.26 -11.96
N LEU A 295 -11.77 12.22 -12.76
CA LEU A 295 -10.51 11.49 -12.85
C LEU A 295 -10.15 11.25 -14.30
N ASP A 296 -8.87 11.47 -14.64
CA ASP A 296 -8.33 11.25 -15.96
C ASP A 296 -6.84 10.88 -15.91
N ASN A 297 -6.30 10.32 -17.01
CA ASN A 297 -4.88 10.04 -17.22
C ASN A 297 -4.21 9.24 -16.10
N VAL A 298 -4.76 8.10 -15.76
CA VAL A 298 -4.19 7.22 -14.73
C VAL A 298 -3.05 6.41 -15.30
N LYS A 299 -1.86 6.54 -14.69
CA LYS A 299 -0.66 5.86 -15.17
C LYS A 299 0.19 5.31 -14.03
N MET A 300 0.70 4.10 -14.22
CA MET A 300 1.61 3.42 -13.29
C MET A 300 2.93 3.16 -14.00
N THR A 301 4.00 3.80 -13.53
CA THR A 301 5.33 3.73 -14.16
C THR A 301 6.38 3.27 -13.14
N LYS A 302 7.23 2.32 -13.53
CA LYS A 302 8.34 1.86 -12.68
C LYS A 302 9.29 3.02 -12.38
N ILE A 303 9.62 3.18 -11.10
CA ILE A 303 10.68 4.09 -10.62
C ILE A 303 11.89 3.30 -10.15
N ALA A 304 13.00 3.99 -9.93
CA ALA A 304 14.16 3.39 -9.30
C ALA A 304 13.83 2.95 -7.87
N ALA A 305 14.31 1.78 -7.47
CA ALA A 305 14.22 1.34 -6.08
C ALA A 305 14.97 2.34 -5.18
N GLU A 306 14.27 2.84 -4.17
CA GLU A 306 14.84 3.75 -3.16
C GLU A 306 15.32 2.99 -1.93
#